data_4c36a7d1f85de1b75c09cd69a63a4990
#
_entry.id   4c36a7d1f85de1b75c09cd69a63a4990
#
_cell.length_a   1.000
_cell.length_b   1.000
_cell.length_c   1.000
_cell.angle_alpha   90.00
_cell.angle_beta   90.00
_cell.angle_gamma   90.00
#
_symmetry.space_group_name_H-M   'P 1'
#
loop_
_entity.id
_entity.type
_entity.pdbx_description
1 polymer ?
#
loop_
_entity_poly.entity_id
_entity_poly.type
_entity_poly.pdbx_seq_one_letter_code
_entity_poly.pdbx_strand_id
1 'polypeptide(L)'
;MNYIGSKYKLIPFIKENIHAVAGNDLSGAIFCDLFAGTGIVGRAFKKAVNKVISNDLEYYSFVLNQNYIGNIQEIPNQEELINGLNSVALKKGFIHSYYSLGGSSRQYFSETNAQKIDAVRLKIEELKLSQNIDSHAYYFLLASLLESADKVANTASVYGAFLKRLKKSAQKELILKGAHFDLSLNANEVYQQDSNDLIGKISGDILYLDPPYNARQYGANYHLLNTIAAYTPFAPKGKTGLPSYQKSSFCSRSQILNAFEDLIKKARFKYIFLSYNNEGLMSETEIKNILKKYGTYSLTTKTYMRFKADNKRAHKAAHTKECLHILIK
;
A
#
# COMPACT_ATOMS: atom_id res chain seq x y z
N MET A 1 -7.66 -4.35 4.60
CA MET A 1 -6.49 -4.07 5.48
C MET A 1 -6.68 -2.81 6.31
N ASN A 2 -6.21 -2.82 7.56
CA ASN A 2 -6.07 -1.60 8.38
C ASN A 2 -4.75 -0.92 8.00
N TYR A 3 -4.82 0.12 7.17
CA TYR A 3 -3.64 0.79 6.62
C TYR A 3 -3.57 2.25 7.12
N ILE A 4 -2.44 2.64 7.72
CA ILE A 4 -2.24 4.02 8.17
C ILE A 4 -2.12 4.92 6.94
N GLY A 5 -2.85 6.02 6.95
CA GLY A 5 -2.88 6.96 5.82
C GLY A 5 -3.82 6.54 4.67
N SER A 6 -4.61 5.46 4.83
CA SER A 6 -5.57 5.06 3.79
C SER A 6 -6.50 6.22 3.41
N LYS A 7 -6.56 6.52 2.14
CA LYS A 7 -7.40 7.59 1.56
C LYS A 7 -8.85 7.15 1.29
N TYR A 8 -9.26 5.96 1.73
CA TYR A 8 -10.60 5.42 1.47
C TYR A 8 -11.72 6.42 1.77
N LYS A 9 -11.69 7.07 2.93
CA LYS A 9 -12.68 8.09 3.33
C LYS A 9 -12.55 9.42 2.58
N LEU A 10 -11.42 9.64 1.91
CA LEU A 10 -11.12 10.86 1.16
C LEU A 10 -11.35 10.70 -0.35
N ILE A 11 -11.67 9.49 -0.84
CA ILE A 11 -11.92 9.23 -2.26
C ILE A 11 -12.96 10.19 -2.86
N PRO A 12 -14.14 10.45 -2.24
CA PRO A 12 -15.09 11.40 -2.81
C PRO A 12 -14.49 12.80 -2.97
N PHE A 13 -13.76 13.29 -1.98
CA PHE A 13 -13.09 14.60 -2.02
C PHE A 13 -12.00 14.65 -3.09
N ILE A 14 -11.19 13.59 -3.22
CA ILE A 14 -10.14 13.51 -4.24
C ILE A 14 -10.76 13.50 -5.63
N LYS A 15 -11.81 12.69 -5.85
CA LYS A 15 -12.52 12.63 -7.15
C LYS A 15 -13.12 13.98 -7.53
N GLU A 16 -13.84 14.62 -6.62
CA GLU A 16 -14.47 15.94 -6.84
C GLU A 16 -13.44 16.97 -7.33
N ASN A 17 -12.30 17.07 -6.64
CA ASN A 17 -11.24 18.03 -7.00
C ASN A 17 -10.54 17.67 -8.32
N ILE A 18 -10.32 16.39 -8.61
CA ILE A 18 -9.73 15.96 -9.87
C ILE A 18 -10.67 16.28 -11.03
N HIS A 19 -11.97 15.98 -10.89
CA HIS A 19 -12.96 16.33 -11.91
C HIS A 19 -13.10 17.84 -12.10
N ALA A 20 -13.06 18.63 -11.04
CA ALA A 20 -13.13 20.10 -11.11
C ALA A 20 -11.97 20.72 -11.90
N VAL A 21 -10.79 20.08 -11.90
CA VAL A 21 -9.56 20.61 -12.53
C VAL A 21 -9.27 19.95 -13.88
N ALA A 22 -9.41 18.63 -13.98
CA ALA A 22 -9.07 17.87 -15.18
C ALA A 22 -10.27 17.64 -16.12
N GLY A 23 -11.49 17.95 -15.67
CA GLY A 23 -12.73 17.74 -16.43
C GLY A 23 -13.51 16.52 -15.96
N ASN A 24 -14.79 16.45 -16.39
CA ASN A 24 -15.70 15.38 -15.99
C ASN A 24 -15.44 14.06 -16.74
N ASP A 25 -15.01 14.14 -17.98
CA ASP A 25 -14.65 12.96 -18.78
C ASP A 25 -13.14 12.70 -18.68
N LEU A 26 -12.81 11.63 -18.03
CA LEU A 26 -11.44 11.15 -17.86
C LEU A 26 -11.15 9.88 -18.67
N SER A 27 -12.09 9.43 -19.53
CA SER A 27 -12.01 8.16 -20.26
C SER A 27 -10.76 8.05 -21.15
N GLY A 28 -10.23 9.17 -21.66
CA GLY A 28 -8.99 9.23 -22.41
C GLY A 28 -7.73 9.43 -21.56
N ALA A 29 -7.86 9.72 -20.26
CA ALA A 29 -6.74 10.14 -19.42
C ALA A 29 -5.87 8.97 -18.92
N ILE A 30 -4.58 9.25 -18.73
CA ILE A 30 -3.64 8.40 -18.01
C ILE A 30 -3.49 8.96 -16.59
N PHE A 31 -3.88 8.14 -15.60
CA PHE A 31 -3.81 8.46 -14.18
C PHE A 31 -2.64 7.72 -13.52
N CYS A 32 -1.76 8.44 -12.82
CA CYS A 32 -0.65 7.85 -12.08
C CYS A 32 -0.85 8.01 -10.56
N ASP A 33 -0.86 6.89 -9.82
CA ASP A 33 -0.80 6.81 -8.35
C ASP A 33 0.63 6.41 -7.96
N LEU A 34 1.49 7.41 -7.69
CA LEU A 34 2.94 7.21 -7.58
C LEU A 34 3.38 6.65 -6.22
N PHE A 35 2.56 6.81 -5.17
CA PHE A 35 2.78 6.29 -3.82
C PHE A 35 1.54 5.48 -3.41
N ALA A 36 1.26 4.42 -4.13
CA ALA A 36 -0.05 3.79 -4.16
C ALA A 36 -0.46 3.08 -2.87
N GLY A 37 0.49 2.66 -2.02
CA GLY A 37 0.20 1.91 -0.81
C GLY A 37 -0.66 0.68 -1.10
N THR A 38 -1.91 0.67 -0.62
CA THR A 38 -2.86 -0.42 -0.88
C THR A 38 -3.60 -0.30 -2.21
N GLY A 39 -3.25 0.67 -3.06
CA GLY A 39 -3.87 0.91 -4.36
C GLY A 39 -5.26 1.53 -4.31
N ILE A 40 -5.68 2.08 -3.16
CA ILE A 40 -7.08 2.51 -2.99
C ILE A 40 -7.47 3.69 -3.89
N VAL A 41 -6.53 4.60 -4.20
CA VAL A 41 -6.79 5.74 -5.08
C VAL A 41 -6.78 5.29 -6.53
N GLY A 42 -5.74 4.56 -6.97
CA GLY A 42 -5.69 4.00 -8.33
C GLY A 42 -6.92 3.15 -8.65
N ARG A 43 -7.38 2.28 -7.72
CA ARG A 43 -8.64 1.50 -7.87
C ARG A 43 -9.86 2.38 -8.09
N ALA A 44 -9.95 3.52 -7.39
CA ALA A 44 -11.09 4.41 -7.49
C ALA A 44 -11.21 5.05 -8.89
N PHE A 45 -10.11 5.13 -9.64
CA PHE A 45 -10.07 5.68 -11.01
C PHE A 45 -10.00 4.60 -12.09
N LYS A 46 -9.72 3.34 -11.76
CA LYS A 46 -9.45 2.24 -12.72
C LYS A 46 -10.50 2.11 -13.83
N LYS A 47 -11.79 2.32 -13.51
CA LYS A 47 -12.89 2.26 -14.49
C LYS A 47 -13.19 3.59 -15.18
N ALA A 48 -12.63 4.69 -14.69
CA ALA A 48 -12.96 6.04 -15.15
C ALA A 48 -11.91 6.61 -16.12
N VAL A 49 -10.73 5.99 -16.21
CA VAL A 49 -9.61 6.48 -17.02
C VAL A 49 -9.17 5.44 -18.05
N ASN A 50 -8.44 5.90 -19.07
CA ASN A 50 -7.88 5.00 -20.08
C ASN A 50 -6.80 4.06 -19.50
N LYS A 51 -5.95 4.56 -18.60
CA LYS A 51 -4.88 3.77 -18.00
C LYS A 51 -4.60 4.25 -16.58
N VAL A 52 -4.34 3.30 -15.67
CA VAL A 52 -3.74 3.57 -14.37
C VAL A 52 -2.29 3.10 -14.38
N ILE A 53 -1.39 4.00 -13.98
CA ILE A 53 -0.01 3.69 -13.62
C ILE A 53 0.05 3.70 -12.09
N SER A 54 0.47 2.61 -11.47
CA SER A 54 0.59 2.49 -10.02
C SER A 54 2.01 2.14 -9.64
N ASN A 55 2.53 2.79 -8.59
CA ASN A 55 3.88 2.50 -8.10
C ASN A 55 3.93 2.54 -6.57
N ASP A 56 4.76 1.72 -6.00
CA ASP A 56 5.17 1.82 -4.60
C ASP A 56 6.57 1.24 -4.42
N LEU A 57 7.26 1.64 -3.35
CA LEU A 57 8.58 1.12 -3.01
C LEU A 57 8.49 -0.29 -2.40
N GLU A 58 7.40 -0.56 -1.66
CA GLU A 58 7.23 -1.76 -0.85
C GLU A 58 6.67 -2.94 -1.66
N TYR A 59 7.27 -4.12 -1.50
CA TYR A 59 6.86 -5.30 -2.28
C TYR A 59 5.44 -5.77 -1.97
N TYR A 60 4.99 -5.71 -0.71
CA TYR A 60 3.60 -6.04 -0.38
C TYR A 60 2.61 -5.11 -1.10
N SER A 61 2.95 -3.84 -1.22
CA SER A 61 2.16 -2.86 -1.96
C SER A 61 2.13 -3.18 -3.45
N PHE A 62 3.29 -3.49 -4.04
CA PHE A 62 3.37 -3.96 -5.42
C PHE A 62 2.47 -5.17 -5.67
N VAL A 63 2.50 -6.20 -4.80
CA VAL A 63 1.63 -7.38 -4.89
C VAL A 63 0.15 -7.00 -4.86
N LEU A 64 -0.25 -6.12 -3.93
CA LEU A 64 -1.63 -5.65 -3.84
C LEU A 64 -2.04 -4.89 -5.11
N ASN A 65 -1.16 -4.03 -5.63
CA ASN A 65 -1.44 -3.25 -6.83
C ASN A 65 -1.45 -4.12 -8.10
N GLN A 66 -0.60 -5.15 -8.19
CA GLN A 66 -0.69 -6.13 -9.28
C GLN A 66 -2.06 -6.82 -9.29
N ASN A 67 -2.59 -7.18 -8.13
CA ASN A 67 -3.92 -7.73 -8.05
C ASN A 67 -5.01 -6.70 -8.37
N TYR A 68 -4.99 -5.54 -7.74
CA TYR A 68 -6.11 -4.59 -7.80
C TYR A 68 -6.10 -3.69 -9.04
N ILE A 69 -4.92 -3.39 -9.56
CA ILE A 69 -4.73 -2.51 -10.72
C ILE A 69 -4.33 -3.31 -11.95
N GLY A 70 -3.31 -4.17 -11.82
CA GLY A 70 -2.75 -4.95 -12.93
C GLY A 70 -3.69 -6.01 -13.45
N ASN A 71 -4.43 -6.72 -12.58
CA ASN A 71 -5.41 -7.70 -13.02
C ASN A 71 -6.63 -7.00 -13.62
N ILE A 72 -6.96 -7.35 -14.86
CA ILE A 72 -8.05 -6.73 -15.63
C ILE A 72 -9.11 -7.74 -16.10
N GLN A 73 -8.81 -9.03 -16.05
CA GLN A 73 -9.68 -10.13 -16.48
C GLN A 73 -9.99 -11.07 -15.31
N GLU A 74 -11.05 -11.82 -15.42
CA GLU A 74 -11.37 -12.87 -14.45
C GLU A 74 -10.26 -13.91 -14.37
N ILE A 75 -10.01 -14.40 -13.18
CA ILE A 75 -9.09 -15.51 -12.94
C ILE A 75 -9.88 -16.81 -13.00
N PRO A 76 -9.54 -17.72 -13.91
CA PRO A 76 -10.20 -19.03 -13.97
C PRO A 76 -10.08 -19.78 -12.63
N ASN A 77 -11.13 -20.44 -12.22
CA ASN A 77 -11.17 -21.32 -11.05
C ASN A 77 -10.74 -20.65 -9.73
N GLN A 78 -10.93 -19.31 -9.60
CA GLN A 78 -10.48 -18.57 -8.41
C GLN A 78 -11.03 -19.12 -7.09
N GLU A 79 -12.28 -19.59 -7.08
CA GLU A 79 -12.89 -20.19 -5.88
C GLU A 79 -12.26 -21.54 -5.54
N GLU A 80 -12.02 -22.39 -6.55
CA GLU A 80 -11.34 -23.66 -6.38
C GLU A 80 -9.92 -23.49 -5.85
N LEU A 81 -9.17 -22.53 -6.38
CA LEU A 81 -7.83 -22.17 -5.90
C LEU A 81 -7.87 -21.72 -4.42
N ILE A 82 -8.79 -20.84 -4.04
CA ILE A 82 -8.96 -20.38 -2.66
C ILE A 82 -9.34 -21.53 -1.73
N ASN A 83 -10.27 -22.40 -2.14
CA ASN A 83 -10.70 -23.56 -1.36
C ASN A 83 -9.56 -24.59 -1.20
N GLY A 84 -8.83 -24.85 -2.27
CA GLY A 84 -7.65 -25.71 -2.24
C GLY A 84 -6.57 -25.18 -1.27
N LEU A 85 -6.30 -23.88 -1.27
CA LEU A 85 -5.37 -23.26 -0.32
C LEU A 85 -5.91 -23.27 1.13
N ASN A 86 -7.22 -23.19 1.33
CA ASN A 86 -7.81 -23.35 2.66
C ASN A 86 -7.67 -24.78 3.22
N SER A 87 -7.54 -25.77 2.36
CA SER A 87 -7.44 -27.19 2.74
C SER A 87 -6.01 -27.69 2.93
N VAL A 88 -4.97 -26.84 2.67
CA VAL A 88 -3.59 -27.29 2.82
C VAL A 88 -3.25 -27.60 4.28
N ALA A 89 -2.51 -28.70 4.49
CA ALA A 89 -2.02 -29.09 5.79
C ALA A 89 -1.10 -28.00 6.39
N LEU A 90 -1.19 -27.78 7.68
CA LEU A 90 -0.37 -26.80 8.39
C LEU A 90 1.11 -27.14 8.25
N LYS A 91 1.98 -26.12 8.11
CA LYS A 91 3.41 -26.29 7.92
C LYS A 91 4.19 -25.29 8.78
N LYS A 92 5.18 -25.78 9.53
CA LYS A 92 6.12 -24.92 10.26
C LYS A 92 7.15 -24.39 9.27
N GLY A 93 7.15 -23.07 9.04
CA GLY A 93 8.06 -22.39 8.14
C GLY A 93 8.65 -21.13 8.78
N PHE A 94 8.97 -20.14 7.96
CA PHE A 94 9.65 -18.93 8.37
C PHE A 94 8.79 -18.05 9.29
N ILE A 95 7.50 -17.87 8.96
CA ILE A 95 6.57 -17.05 9.75
C ILE A 95 6.33 -17.71 11.11
N HIS A 96 6.10 -19.01 11.14
CA HIS A 96 5.96 -19.75 12.38
C HIS A 96 7.22 -19.63 13.26
N SER A 97 8.40 -19.82 12.69
CA SER A 97 9.66 -19.86 13.46
C SER A 97 10.06 -18.51 14.05
N TYR A 98 9.73 -17.41 13.38
CA TYR A 98 10.22 -16.08 13.78
C TYR A 98 9.17 -15.09 14.22
N TYR A 99 7.87 -15.34 13.95
CA TYR A 99 6.80 -14.35 14.19
C TYR A 99 5.57 -14.92 14.90
N SER A 100 5.73 -16.10 15.54
CA SER A 100 4.69 -16.68 16.39
C SER A 100 5.28 -17.19 17.71
N LEU A 101 4.42 -17.38 18.72
CA LEU A 101 4.82 -17.96 20.02
C LEU A 101 5.31 -19.41 19.91
N GLY A 102 4.89 -20.14 18.87
CA GLY A 102 5.37 -21.52 18.64
C GLY A 102 6.84 -21.62 18.24
N GLY A 103 7.45 -20.53 17.74
CA GLY A 103 8.83 -20.52 17.27
C GLY A 103 9.70 -19.42 17.90
N SER A 104 9.10 -18.34 18.42
CA SER A 104 9.82 -17.18 18.97
C SER A 104 8.99 -16.42 19.99
N SER A 105 9.59 -15.39 20.64
CA SER A 105 8.85 -14.46 21.51
C SER A 105 8.03 -13.41 20.76
N ARG A 106 8.07 -13.37 19.40
CA ARG A 106 7.40 -12.37 18.59
C ARG A 106 6.00 -12.84 18.20
N GLN A 107 5.02 -12.57 19.05
CA GLN A 107 3.64 -13.04 18.84
C GLN A 107 2.82 -12.17 17.89
N TYR A 108 3.29 -12.02 16.65
CA TYR A 108 2.50 -11.37 15.59
C TYR A 108 1.32 -12.23 15.14
N PHE A 109 1.47 -13.55 15.22
CA PHE A 109 0.41 -14.52 14.92
C PHE A 109 0.31 -15.57 16.02
N SER A 110 -0.85 -16.21 16.13
CA SER A 110 -0.96 -17.49 16.85
C SER A 110 -0.12 -18.55 16.15
N GLU A 111 0.26 -19.60 16.86
CA GLU A 111 1.04 -20.71 16.29
C GLU A 111 0.35 -21.31 15.04
N THR A 112 -0.94 -21.63 15.16
CA THR A 112 -1.73 -22.19 14.06
C THR A 112 -1.83 -21.27 12.87
N ASN A 113 -2.08 -19.97 13.09
CA ASN A 113 -2.18 -18.99 11.99
C ASN A 113 -0.84 -18.80 11.27
N ALA A 114 0.28 -18.80 12.01
CA ALA A 114 1.60 -18.70 11.40
C ALA A 114 1.90 -19.93 10.54
N GLN A 115 1.58 -21.15 11.02
CA GLN A 115 1.72 -22.39 10.23
C GLN A 115 0.83 -22.37 8.99
N LYS A 116 -0.39 -21.80 9.08
CA LYS A 116 -1.29 -21.66 7.94
C LYS A 116 -0.73 -20.65 6.92
N ILE A 117 -0.19 -19.53 7.35
CA ILE A 117 0.47 -18.55 6.47
C ILE A 117 1.63 -19.21 5.72
N ASP A 118 2.50 -19.93 6.43
CA ASP A 118 3.63 -20.65 5.83
C ASP A 118 3.16 -21.69 4.80
N ALA A 119 2.15 -22.51 5.15
CA ALA A 119 1.64 -23.55 4.29
C ALA A 119 1.02 -22.98 3.00
N VAL A 120 0.18 -21.95 3.14
CA VAL A 120 -0.49 -21.29 2.00
C VAL A 120 0.57 -20.59 1.11
N ARG A 121 1.52 -19.86 1.71
CA ARG A 121 2.54 -19.15 0.94
C ARG A 121 3.42 -20.09 0.12
N LEU A 122 3.85 -21.20 0.72
CA LEU A 122 4.64 -22.23 0.04
C LEU A 122 3.84 -22.91 -1.07
N LYS A 123 2.55 -23.18 -0.87
CA LYS A 123 1.70 -23.78 -1.90
C LYS A 123 1.45 -22.82 -3.08
N ILE A 124 1.29 -21.52 -2.83
CA ILE A 124 1.20 -20.52 -3.90
C ILE A 124 2.48 -20.52 -4.76
N GLU A 125 3.66 -20.61 -4.13
CA GLU A 125 4.93 -20.67 -4.87
C GLU A 125 5.07 -21.97 -5.66
N GLU A 126 4.69 -23.09 -5.09
CA GLU A 126 4.65 -24.40 -5.78
C GLU A 126 3.77 -24.34 -7.03
N LEU A 127 2.55 -23.78 -6.91
CA LEU A 127 1.63 -23.62 -8.03
C LEU A 127 2.21 -22.75 -9.16
N LYS A 128 2.93 -21.69 -8.80
CA LYS A 128 3.62 -20.82 -9.77
C LYS A 128 4.77 -21.54 -10.47
N LEU A 129 5.64 -22.20 -9.71
CA LEU A 129 6.81 -22.91 -10.23
C LEU A 129 6.42 -24.08 -11.13
N SER A 130 5.34 -24.77 -10.80
CA SER A 130 4.78 -25.85 -11.62
C SER A 130 3.96 -25.37 -12.83
N GLN A 131 3.87 -24.04 -13.04
CA GLN A 131 3.08 -23.41 -14.10
C GLN A 131 1.58 -23.74 -14.10
N ASN A 132 1.05 -24.16 -12.94
CA ASN A 132 -0.38 -24.42 -12.76
C ASN A 132 -1.22 -23.15 -12.62
N ILE A 133 -0.56 -22.01 -12.38
CA ILE A 133 -1.16 -20.67 -12.34
C ILE A 133 -0.30 -19.68 -13.10
N ASP A 134 -0.94 -18.72 -13.74
CA ASP A 134 -0.28 -17.57 -14.36
C ASP A 134 0.09 -16.47 -13.35
N SER A 135 0.67 -15.38 -13.84
CA SER A 135 1.03 -14.25 -13.00
C SER A 135 -0.19 -13.53 -12.40
N HIS A 136 -1.33 -13.52 -13.08
CA HIS A 136 -2.57 -12.90 -12.62
C HIS A 136 -3.13 -13.65 -11.40
N ALA A 137 -3.25 -14.96 -11.52
CA ALA A 137 -3.68 -15.83 -10.42
C ALA A 137 -2.66 -15.80 -9.26
N TYR A 138 -1.36 -15.77 -9.55
CA TYR A 138 -0.32 -15.66 -8.52
C TYR A 138 -0.49 -14.41 -7.64
N TYR A 139 -0.63 -13.22 -8.24
CA TYR A 139 -0.81 -11.99 -7.47
C TYR A 139 -2.16 -11.91 -6.77
N PHE A 140 -3.21 -12.48 -7.37
CA PHE A 140 -4.51 -12.62 -6.69
C PHE A 140 -4.40 -13.46 -5.40
N LEU A 141 -3.74 -14.61 -5.47
CA LEU A 141 -3.57 -15.49 -4.32
C LEU A 141 -2.66 -14.89 -3.25
N LEU A 142 -1.57 -14.22 -3.65
CA LEU A 142 -0.71 -13.49 -2.71
C LEU A 142 -1.46 -12.33 -2.02
N ALA A 143 -2.19 -11.52 -2.76
CA ALA A 143 -3.00 -10.44 -2.19
C ALA A 143 -4.05 -10.99 -1.22
N SER A 144 -4.69 -12.12 -1.58
CA SER A 144 -5.64 -12.84 -0.72
C SER A 144 -5.00 -13.29 0.58
N LEU A 145 -3.77 -13.81 0.52
CA LEU A 145 -3.00 -14.21 1.70
C LEU A 145 -2.64 -13.00 2.57
N LEU A 146 -2.12 -11.91 1.98
CA LEU A 146 -1.74 -10.70 2.71
C LEU A 146 -2.93 -10.09 3.45
N GLU A 147 -4.08 -9.95 2.79
CA GLU A 147 -5.28 -9.41 3.42
C GLU A 147 -5.85 -10.32 4.51
N SER A 148 -5.80 -11.63 4.30
CA SER A 148 -6.30 -12.60 5.29
C SER A 148 -5.37 -12.68 6.50
N ALA A 149 -4.06 -12.62 6.31
CA ALA A 149 -3.06 -12.55 7.38
C ALA A 149 -3.20 -11.27 8.21
N ASP A 150 -3.40 -10.10 7.58
CA ASP A 150 -3.60 -8.83 8.28
C ASP A 150 -4.82 -8.86 9.23
N LYS A 151 -5.90 -9.55 8.87
CA LYS A 151 -7.10 -9.66 9.72
C LYS A 151 -6.83 -10.38 11.03
N VAL A 152 -5.91 -11.37 11.04
CA VAL A 152 -5.54 -12.17 12.21
C VAL A 152 -4.20 -11.75 12.83
N ALA A 153 -3.58 -10.71 12.35
CA ALA A 153 -2.33 -10.18 12.91
C ALA A 153 -2.55 -9.56 14.30
N ASN A 154 -1.68 -9.87 15.24
CA ASN A 154 -1.73 -9.40 16.63
C ASN A 154 -1.04 -8.04 16.80
N THR A 155 -1.52 -7.05 16.05
CA THR A 155 -0.98 -5.68 16.03
C THR A 155 -2.09 -4.65 16.28
N ALA A 156 -1.70 -3.41 16.57
CA ALA A 156 -2.63 -2.30 16.73
C ALA A 156 -2.89 -1.51 15.43
N SER A 157 -2.32 -1.92 14.29
CA SER A 157 -2.50 -1.43 12.90
C SER A 157 -1.20 -1.49 12.10
N VAL A 158 -0.03 -1.46 12.74
CA VAL A 158 1.29 -1.56 12.10
C VAL A 158 2.11 -2.65 12.76
N TYR A 159 3.06 -3.18 12.02
CA TYR A 159 3.94 -4.26 12.47
C TYR A 159 5.24 -3.77 13.15
N GLY A 160 5.37 -2.47 13.38
CA GLY A 160 6.45 -1.91 14.20
C GLY A 160 6.39 -2.34 15.68
N ALA A 161 5.31 -3.01 16.12
CA ALA A 161 5.16 -3.66 17.41
C ALA A 161 4.06 -4.71 17.35
N PHE A 162 4.14 -5.73 18.20
CA PHE A 162 3.07 -6.69 18.46
C PHE A 162 2.48 -6.49 19.85
N LEU A 163 1.24 -6.92 20.06
CA LEU A 163 0.57 -6.83 21.36
C LEU A 163 1.09 -7.92 22.29
N LYS A 164 1.20 -7.59 23.59
CA LYS A 164 1.70 -8.54 24.63
C LYS A 164 0.78 -9.75 24.84
N ARG A 165 -0.50 -9.63 24.47
CA ARG A 165 -1.49 -10.71 24.52
C ARG A 165 -2.19 -10.79 23.18
N LEU A 166 -2.56 -12.00 22.76
CA LEU A 166 -3.33 -12.19 21.52
C LEU A 166 -4.70 -11.52 21.66
N LYS A 167 -4.98 -10.55 20.78
CA LYS A 167 -6.30 -9.92 20.68
C LYS A 167 -7.33 -10.90 20.13
N LYS A 168 -8.62 -10.66 20.36
CA LYS A 168 -9.73 -11.54 19.93
C LYS A 168 -9.67 -11.89 18.44
N SER A 169 -9.30 -10.96 17.56
CA SER A 169 -9.18 -11.26 16.13
C SER A 169 -7.97 -12.14 15.78
N ALA A 170 -6.88 -12.06 16.56
CA ALA A 170 -5.68 -12.89 16.35
C ALA A 170 -5.84 -14.34 16.88
N GLN A 171 -6.87 -14.58 17.70
CA GLN A 171 -7.25 -15.92 18.18
C GLN A 171 -8.16 -16.66 17.18
N LYS A 172 -8.75 -15.94 16.21
CA LYS A 172 -9.57 -16.56 15.16
C LYS A 172 -8.67 -17.30 14.18
N GLU A 173 -9.19 -18.38 13.61
CA GLU A 173 -8.53 -19.09 12.53
C GLU A 173 -8.38 -18.22 11.28
N LEU A 174 -7.23 -18.32 10.62
CA LEU A 174 -7.00 -17.72 9.32
C LEU A 174 -7.77 -18.52 8.26
N ILE A 175 -8.79 -17.88 7.71
CA ILE A 175 -9.50 -18.35 6.53
C ILE A 175 -9.10 -17.45 5.37
N LEU A 176 -8.49 -18.05 4.34
CA LEU A 176 -8.13 -17.32 3.11
C LEU A 176 -9.43 -16.91 2.38
N LYS A 177 -9.53 -15.63 2.07
CA LYS A 177 -10.65 -15.07 1.29
C LYS A 177 -10.09 -14.39 0.05
N GLY A 178 -10.75 -14.58 -1.09
CA GLY A 178 -10.34 -13.97 -2.34
C GLY A 178 -10.27 -12.44 -2.24
N ALA A 179 -9.16 -11.86 -2.69
CA ALA A 179 -8.95 -10.42 -2.82
C ALA A 179 -9.54 -9.94 -4.15
N HIS A 180 -10.87 -9.94 -4.26
CA HIS A 180 -11.58 -9.58 -5.49
C HIS A 180 -11.24 -8.18 -5.97
N PHE A 181 -11.07 -8.03 -7.28
CA PHE A 181 -10.68 -6.80 -7.96
C PHE A 181 -11.71 -6.42 -9.03
N ASP A 182 -11.68 -5.16 -9.40
CA ASP A 182 -12.54 -4.67 -10.48
C ASP A 182 -11.98 -5.05 -11.84
N LEU A 183 -12.83 -5.58 -12.73
CA LEU A 183 -12.49 -5.83 -14.12
C LEU A 183 -12.37 -4.50 -14.87
N SER A 184 -11.50 -4.46 -15.88
CA SER A 184 -11.25 -3.30 -16.73
C SER A 184 -10.81 -3.78 -18.10
N LEU A 185 -11.15 -3.03 -19.14
CA LEU A 185 -10.71 -3.34 -20.51
C LEU A 185 -9.31 -2.79 -20.83
N ASN A 186 -8.77 -1.95 -19.96
CA ASN A 186 -7.57 -1.19 -20.21
C ASN A 186 -6.34 -1.83 -19.58
N ALA A 187 -5.23 -1.91 -20.29
CA ALA A 187 -3.96 -2.37 -19.77
C ALA A 187 -3.38 -1.33 -18.80
N ASN A 188 -3.29 -1.70 -17.51
CA ASN A 188 -2.69 -0.88 -16.46
C ASN A 188 -1.25 -1.29 -16.22
N GLU A 189 -0.47 -0.39 -15.63
CA GLU A 189 0.95 -0.62 -15.33
C GLU A 189 1.19 -0.55 -13.83
N VAL A 190 1.96 -1.49 -13.30
CA VAL A 190 2.30 -1.53 -11.87
C VAL A 190 3.81 -1.67 -11.72
N TYR A 191 4.39 -0.76 -10.96
CA TYR A 191 5.83 -0.69 -10.73
C TYR A 191 6.18 -0.88 -9.26
N GLN A 192 7.40 -1.34 -9.00
CA GLN A 192 8.03 -1.37 -7.69
C GLN A 192 9.37 -0.64 -7.79
N GLN A 193 9.35 0.69 -7.74
CA GLN A 193 10.55 1.50 -7.91
C GLN A 193 10.55 2.69 -6.94
N ASP A 194 11.73 3.27 -6.72
CA ASP A 194 11.81 4.59 -6.11
C ASP A 194 11.06 5.61 -7.00
N SER A 195 10.27 6.46 -6.38
CA SER A 195 9.40 7.41 -7.07
C SER A 195 10.19 8.42 -7.92
N ASN A 196 11.37 8.86 -7.46
CA ASN A 196 12.21 9.80 -8.18
C ASN A 196 12.94 9.16 -9.37
N ASP A 197 13.19 7.84 -9.31
CA ASP A 197 13.76 7.08 -10.42
C ASP A 197 12.71 6.76 -11.50
N LEU A 198 11.46 6.53 -11.09
CA LEU A 198 10.38 6.20 -12.01
C LEU A 198 9.82 7.45 -12.72
N ILE A 199 9.61 8.56 -11.99
CA ILE A 199 8.85 9.71 -12.51
C ILE A 199 9.41 10.29 -13.81
N GLY A 200 10.71 10.21 -14.02
CA GLY A 200 11.36 10.65 -15.27
C GLY A 200 11.14 9.72 -16.46
N LYS A 201 10.67 8.49 -16.24
CA LYS A 201 10.50 7.43 -17.26
C LYS A 201 9.04 7.30 -17.73
N ILE A 202 8.10 7.85 -16.96
CA ILE A 202 6.65 7.78 -17.25
C ILE A 202 6.09 9.16 -17.57
N SER A 203 4.91 9.18 -18.17
CA SER A 203 4.15 10.40 -18.47
C SER A 203 2.66 10.09 -18.49
N GLY A 204 1.83 11.12 -18.38
CA GLY A 204 0.37 11.00 -18.42
C GLY A 204 -0.30 12.34 -18.19
N ASP A 205 -1.59 12.30 -17.86
CA ASP A 205 -2.40 13.50 -17.68
C ASP A 205 -2.49 13.90 -16.21
N ILE A 206 -2.75 12.95 -15.32
CA ILE A 206 -3.02 13.17 -13.90
C ILE A 206 -2.01 12.41 -13.06
N LEU A 207 -1.26 13.11 -12.23
CA LEU A 207 -0.34 12.55 -11.23
C LEU A 207 -0.92 12.78 -9.84
N TYR A 208 -1.19 11.70 -9.13
CA TYR A 208 -1.56 11.73 -7.73
C TYR A 208 -0.37 11.33 -6.85
N LEU A 209 -0.10 12.13 -5.82
CA LEU A 209 0.99 11.97 -4.89
C LEU A 209 0.47 11.89 -3.46
N ASP A 210 0.81 10.83 -2.74
CA ASP A 210 0.57 10.64 -1.31
C ASP A 210 1.83 10.12 -0.62
N PRO A 211 2.94 10.90 -0.67
CA PRO A 211 4.20 10.46 -0.11
C PRO A 211 4.13 10.33 1.41
N PRO A 212 5.02 9.56 2.05
CA PRO A 212 5.15 9.53 3.49
C PRO A 212 5.26 10.95 4.07
N TYR A 213 4.44 11.25 5.09
CA TYR A 213 4.43 12.58 5.73
C TYR A 213 5.15 12.61 7.08
N ASN A 214 5.72 11.49 7.54
CA ASN A 214 6.47 11.44 8.80
C ASN A 214 7.75 10.59 8.66
N ALA A 215 8.62 10.65 9.67
CA ALA A 215 9.91 9.98 9.68
C ALA A 215 9.83 8.43 9.79
N ARG A 216 8.63 7.85 9.87
CA ARG A 216 8.46 6.39 10.00
C ARG A 216 8.46 5.75 8.62
N GLN A 217 9.44 4.91 8.38
CA GLN A 217 9.57 4.14 7.13
C GLN A 217 8.45 3.09 7.01
N TYR A 218 7.80 3.04 5.86
CA TYR A 218 6.76 2.03 5.58
C TYR A 218 7.33 0.62 5.55
N GLY A 219 8.56 0.44 5.07
CA GLY A 219 9.28 -0.82 5.13
C GLY A 219 9.45 -1.38 6.56
N ALA A 220 9.58 -0.51 7.57
CA ALA A 220 9.57 -0.92 8.97
C ALA A 220 8.15 -1.12 9.51
N ASN A 221 7.21 -0.26 9.15
CA ASN A 221 5.82 -0.35 9.62
C ASN A 221 5.08 -1.59 9.11
N TYR A 222 5.40 -2.04 7.90
CA TYR A 222 4.74 -3.16 7.24
C TYR A 222 5.70 -4.30 6.85
N HIS A 223 6.86 -4.37 7.53
CA HIS A 223 7.91 -5.35 7.24
C HIS A 223 7.40 -6.78 7.16
N LEU A 224 6.42 -7.15 7.99
CA LEU A 224 5.92 -8.52 8.03
C LEU A 224 5.05 -8.85 6.81
N LEU A 225 4.34 -7.86 6.25
CA LEU A 225 3.64 -8.04 4.97
C LEU A 225 4.65 -8.24 3.83
N ASN A 226 5.75 -7.47 3.81
CA ASN A 226 6.86 -7.72 2.87
C ASN A 226 7.46 -9.10 3.06
N THR A 227 7.65 -9.54 4.32
CA THR A 227 8.19 -10.86 4.64
C THR A 227 7.30 -11.98 4.14
N ILE A 228 5.97 -11.88 4.33
CA ILE A 228 5.01 -12.87 3.83
C ILE A 228 4.99 -12.86 2.29
N ALA A 229 4.98 -11.69 1.66
CA ALA A 229 4.93 -11.56 0.21
C ALA A 229 6.18 -12.13 -0.45
N ALA A 230 7.36 -11.69 -0.04
CA ALA A 230 8.64 -12.11 -0.63
C ALA A 230 9.03 -13.53 -0.20
N TYR A 231 8.77 -13.88 1.04
CA TYR A 231 9.08 -15.16 1.68
C TYR A 231 10.55 -15.60 1.52
N THR A 232 11.46 -14.63 1.42
CA THR A 232 12.89 -14.86 1.33
C THR A 232 13.49 -14.95 2.74
N PRO A 233 14.22 -16.02 3.09
CA PRO A 233 14.82 -16.16 4.41
C PRO A 233 15.86 -15.06 4.70
N PHE A 234 15.86 -14.57 5.93
CA PHE A 234 16.86 -13.64 6.48
C PHE A 234 17.00 -13.85 8.01
N ALA A 235 17.99 -13.22 8.64
CA ALA A 235 18.12 -13.19 10.09
C ALA A 235 17.32 -12.02 10.67
N PRO A 236 16.17 -12.25 11.34
CA PRO A 236 15.33 -11.19 11.88
C PRO A 236 16.02 -10.43 13.02
N LYS A 237 16.13 -9.09 12.89
CA LYS A 237 16.85 -8.22 13.83
C LYS A 237 15.93 -7.53 14.83
N GLY A 238 16.44 -7.33 16.04
CA GLY A 238 15.77 -6.59 17.10
C GLY A 238 14.49 -7.27 17.62
N LYS A 239 13.76 -6.56 18.48
CA LYS A 239 12.55 -7.06 19.14
C LYS A 239 11.42 -7.38 18.13
N THR A 240 11.31 -6.60 17.08
CA THR A 240 10.25 -6.72 16.08
C THR A 240 10.59 -7.67 14.93
N GLY A 241 11.85 -8.13 14.83
CA GLY A 241 12.28 -9.05 13.78
C GLY A 241 12.40 -8.38 12.40
N LEU A 242 12.94 -7.15 12.35
CA LEU A 242 13.07 -6.39 11.11
C LEU A 242 14.07 -7.02 10.13
N PRO A 243 13.74 -7.12 8.83
CA PRO A 243 14.70 -7.34 7.77
C PRO A 243 15.52 -6.07 7.50
N SER A 244 16.51 -6.16 6.64
CA SER A 244 17.02 -4.98 5.94
C SER A 244 15.97 -4.48 4.95
N TYR A 245 15.77 -3.17 4.85
CA TYR A 245 14.79 -2.55 3.96
C TYR A 245 15.33 -1.25 3.37
N GLN A 246 14.81 -0.87 2.21
CA GLN A 246 15.14 0.40 1.56
C GLN A 246 14.46 1.56 2.30
N LYS A 247 15.19 2.66 2.51
CA LYS A 247 14.66 3.86 3.15
C LYS A 247 14.20 4.87 2.12
N SER A 248 13.01 5.40 2.30
CA SER A 248 12.50 6.48 1.47
C SER A 248 13.07 7.83 1.92
N SER A 249 13.54 8.64 0.97
CA SER A 249 13.95 10.03 1.19
C SER A 249 12.80 10.92 1.67
N PHE A 250 11.56 10.56 1.35
CA PHE A 250 10.35 11.24 1.84
C PHE A 250 10.10 11.05 3.34
N CYS A 251 10.78 10.13 4.02
CA CYS A 251 10.75 9.98 5.47
C CYS A 251 11.90 10.73 6.18
N SER A 252 12.71 11.54 5.47
CA SER A 252 13.85 12.27 6.01
C SER A 252 13.66 13.77 5.91
N ARG A 253 13.62 14.49 7.05
CA ARG A 253 13.46 15.95 7.06
C ARG A 253 14.57 16.67 6.27
N SER A 254 15.78 16.14 6.23
CA SER A 254 16.91 16.72 5.50
C SER A 254 16.87 16.47 4.00
N GLN A 255 16.11 15.48 3.53
CA GLN A 255 16.09 15.05 2.13
C GLN A 255 14.78 15.35 1.40
N ILE A 256 13.65 15.43 2.15
CA ILE A 256 12.31 15.45 1.57
C ILE A 256 12.07 16.62 0.61
N LEU A 257 12.57 17.84 0.92
CA LEU A 257 12.33 19.02 0.07
C LEU A 257 13.05 18.86 -1.28
N ASN A 258 14.29 18.39 -1.26
CA ASN A 258 15.05 18.13 -2.49
C ASN A 258 14.45 17.01 -3.30
N ALA A 259 14.04 15.90 -2.65
CA ALA A 259 13.38 14.79 -3.32
C ALA A 259 12.05 15.22 -3.93
N PHE A 260 11.25 16.00 -3.22
CA PHE A 260 9.96 16.51 -3.71
C PHE A 260 10.15 17.47 -4.90
N GLU A 261 11.07 18.44 -4.81
CA GLU A 261 11.31 19.36 -5.91
C GLU A 261 11.85 18.65 -7.15
N ASP A 262 12.78 17.69 -7.00
CA ASP A 262 13.29 16.87 -8.09
C ASP A 262 12.17 16.06 -8.77
N LEU A 263 11.27 15.45 -7.99
CA LEU A 263 10.11 14.72 -8.48
C LEU A 263 9.19 15.63 -9.31
N ILE A 264 8.82 16.81 -8.77
CA ILE A 264 7.95 17.77 -9.46
C ILE A 264 8.61 18.28 -10.75
N LYS A 265 9.91 18.57 -10.72
CA LYS A 265 10.67 19.03 -11.89
C LYS A 265 10.64 17.99 -13.03
N LYS A 266 10.86 16.71 -12.71
CA LYS A 266 10.91 15.60 -13.67
C LYS A 266 9.53 15.15 -14.16
N ALA A 267 8.46 15.39 -13.39
CA ALA A 267 7.12 14.92 -13.71
C ALA A 267 6.61 15.49 -15.04
N ARG A 268 6.27 14.60 -15.97
CA ARG A 268 5.67 14.90 -17.29
C ARG A 268 4.17 14.62 -17.26
N PHE A 269 3.45 15.41 -16.42
CA PHE A 269 2.02 15.33 -16.19
C PHE A 269 1.44 16.76 -16.18
N LYS A 270 0.28 16.94 -16.81
CA LYS A 270 -0.39 18.25 -16.83
C LYS A 270 -0.99 18.63 -15.49
N TYR A 271 -1.61 17.68 -14.80
CA TYR A 271 -2.29 17.91 -13.53
C TYR A 271 -1.60 17.11 -12.44
N ILE A 272 -1.14 17.78 -11.38
CA ILE A 272 -0.48 17.13 -10.24
C ILE A 272 -1.27 17.45 -8.98
N PHE A 273 -1.68 16.41 -8.27
CA PHE A 273 -2.42 16.47 -7.01
C PHE A 273 -1.58 15.86 -5.90
N LEU A 274 -1.17 16.66 -4.93
CA LEU A 274 -0.45 16.20 -3.75
C LEU A 274 -1.39 16.21 -2.55
N SER A 275 -1.69 15.03 -2.02
CA SER A 275 -2.37 14.83 -0.74
C SER A 275 -1.35 14.88 0.38
N TYR A 276 -1.48 15.84 1.30
CA TYR A 276 -0.55 16.01 2.41
C TYR A 276 -1.26 16.59 3.63
N ASN A 277 -0.90 16.14 4.83
CA ASN A 277 -1.53 16.65 6.03
C ASN A 277 -0.72 17.81 6.66
N ASN A 278 -1.38 18.60 7.48
CA ASN A 278 -0.77 19.76 8.15
C ASN A 278 0.25 19.41 9.25
N GLU A 279 0.49 18.13 9.52
CA GLU A 279 1.46 17.64 10.51
C GLU A 279 2.68 16.96 9.85
N GLY A 280 2.77 17.08 8.53
CA GLY A 280 3.82 16.43 7.74
C GLY A 280 5.19 17.08 7.89
N LEU A 281 6.22 16.41 7.35
CA LEU A 281 7.60 16.91 7.35
C LEU A 281 7.77 18.17 6.51
N MET A 282 6.99 18.34 5.45
CA MET A 282 6.94 19.57 4.65
C MET A 282 5.83 20.48 5.17
N SER A 283 6.09 21.75 5.35
CA SER A 283 5.07 22.75 5.65
C SER A 283 4.28 23.13 4.39
N GLU A 284 3.06 23.64 4.56
CA GLU A 284 2.23 24.16 3.46
C GLU A 284 2.97 25.24 2.65
N THR A 285 3.74 26.12 3.32
CA THR A 285 4.53 27.16 2.67
C THR A 285 5.67 26.59 1.82
N GLU A 286 6.40 25.59 2.32
CA GLU A 286 7.48 24.92 1.56
C GLU A 286 6.92 24.26 0.31
N ILE A 287 5.79 23.49 0.43
CA ILE A 287 5.12 22.85 -0.70
C ILE A 287 4.66 23.90 -1.73
N LYS A 288 3.97 24.95 -1.29
CA LYS A 288 3.50 26.05 -2.14
C LYS A 288 4.64 26.71 -2.90
N ASN A 289 5.75 26.99 -2.21
CA ASN A 289 6.90 27.66 -2.83
C ASN A 289 7.56 26.79 -3.91
N ILE A 290 7.64 25.48 -3.69
CA ILE A 290 8.15 24.55 -4.70
C ILE A 290 7.19 24.49 -5.88
N LEU A 291 5.90 24.21 -5.65
CA LEU A 291 4.93 24.02 -6.73
C LEU A 291 4.77 25.25 -7.61
N LYS A 292 4.77 26.45 -7.04
CA LYS A 292 4.67 27.71 -7.81
C LYS A 292 5.81 27.96 -8.80
N LYS A 293 6.95 27.28 -8.66
CA LYS A 293 8.04 27.37 -9.64
C LYS A 293 7.72 26.67 -10.97
N TYR A 294 6.74 25.75 -10.96
CA TYR A 294 6.49 24.83 -12.07
C TYR A 294 5.11 25.00 -12.72
N GLY A 295 4.28 25.92 -12.25
CA GLY A 295 2.98 26.21 -12.86
C GLY A 295 1.99 26.92 -11.93
N THR A 296 0.72 26.83 -12.26
CA THR A 296 -0.39 27.42 -11.50
C THR A 296 -0.74 26.55 -10.29
N TYR A 297 -0.63 27.14 -9.10
CA TYR A 297 -0.88 26.46 -7.84
C TYR A 297 -2.20 26.86 -7.21
N SER A 298 -2.95 25.89 -6.71
CA SER A 298 -4.10 26.09 -5.83
C SER A 298 -4.11 25.08 -4.69
N LEU A 299 -4.97 25.30 -3.68
CA LEU A 299 -5.08 24.46 -2.50
C LEU A 299 -6.55 24.28 -2.12
N THR A 300 -6.95 23.04 -1.94
CA THR A 300 -8.24 22.67 -1.35
C THR A 300 -8.01 21.87 -0.08
N THR A 301 -8.89 22.01 0.91
CA THR A 301 -8.70 21.36 2.20
C THR A 301 -9.97 20.68 2.69
N LYS A 302 -9.79 19.56 3.41
CA LYS A 302 -10.88 18.84 4.07
C LYS A 302 -10.50 18.49 5.51
N THR A 303 -11.34 18.89 6.44
CA THR A 303 -11.19 18.47 7.84
C THR A 303 -11.85 17.11 8.03
N TYR A 304 -11.15 16.16 8.65
CA TYR A 304 -11.70 14.84 8.95
C TYR A 304 -11.21 14.31 10.30
N MET A 305 -11.91 13.30 10.82
CA MET A 305 -11.54 12.68 12.10
C MET A 305 -10.22 11.94 11.97
N ARG A 306 -9.29 12.24 12.89
CA ARG A 306 -7.99 11.58 12.94
C ARG A 306 -8.14 10.07 13.13
N PHE A 307 -7.36 9.28 12.41
CA PHE A 307 -7.23 7.85 12.68
C PHE A 307 -6.54 7.66 14.04
N LYS A 308 -7.23 7.01 14.98
CA LYS A 308 -6.70 6.68 16.31
C LYS A 308 -6.29 5.21 16.32
N ALA A 309 -4.99 4.94 16.27
CA ALA A 309 -4.44 3.59 16.52
C ALA A 309 -4.52 3.20 18.01
N ASP A 310 -4.62 4.19 18.92
CA ASP A 310 -4.72 4.02 20.37
C ASP A 310 -5.72 5.01 20.95
N ASN A 311 -6.81 4.50 21.56
CA ASN A 311 -7.88 5.31 22.15
C ASN A 311 -7.49 5.98 23.48
N LYS A 312 -6.32 5.64 24.05
CA LYS A 312 -5.89 6.09 25.39
C LYS A 312 -4.98 7.32 25.37
N ARG A 313 -4.52 7.81 24.23
CA ARG A 313 -3.69 9.01 24.15
C ARG A 313 -4.52 10.28 23.95
N ALA A 314 -4.69 11.03 25.04
CA ALA A 314 -5.52 12.23 25.13
C ALA A 314 -4.91 13.52 24.53
N HIS A 315 -3.70 13.49 23.91
CA HIS A 315 -2.91 14.71 23.73
C HIS A 315 -2.87 15.31 22.30
N LYS A 316 -3.70 14.85 21.37
CA LYS A 316 -3.79 15.45 20.03
C LYS A 316 -5.23 15.77 19.65
N ALA A 317 -5.43 16.88 18.90
CA ALA A 317 -6.72 17.29 18.39
C ALA A 317 -7.48 16.12 17.73
N ALA A 318 -8.78 16.03 17.95
CA ALA A 318 -9.63 14.97 17.42
C ALA A 318 -9.69 14.95 15.88
N HIS A 319 -9.41 16.09 15.25
CA HIS A 319 -9.46 16.29 13.81
C HIS A 319 -8.08 16.59 13.25
N THR A 320 -7.86 16.24 11.99
CA THR A 320 -6.71 16.62 11.18
C THR A 320 -7.21 17.23 9.88
N LYS A 321 -6.41 18.10 9.30
CA LYS A 321 -6.71 18.77 8.03
C LYS A 321 -5.92 18.07 6.92
N GLU A 322 -6.61 17.49 5.97
CA GLU A 322 -6.01 17.03 4.72
C GLU A 322 -5.95 18.22 3.76
N CYS A 323 -4.78 18.42 3.20
CA CYS A 323 -4.50 19.43 2.19
C CYS A 323 -4.31 18.73 0.85
N LEU A 324 -5.11 19.09 -0.15
CA LEU A 324 -4.89 18.68 -1.53
C LEU A 324 -4.30 19.87 -2.28
N HIS A 325 -2.98 19.82 -2.46
CA HIS A 325 -2.24 20.80 -3.24
C HIS A 325 -2.36 20.45 -4.72
N ILE A 326 -2.67 21.42 -5.54
CA ILE A 326 -2.96 21.23 -6.97
C ILE A 326 -1.98 22.09 -7.76
N LEU A 327 -1.33 21.48 -8.74
CA LEU A 327 -0.44 22.13 -9.69
C LEU A 327 -0.93 21.84 -11.11
N ILE A 328 -1.10 22.85 -11.92
CA ILE A 328 -1.31 22.77 -13.38
C ILE A 328 -0.05 23.27 -14.05
N LYS A 329 0.66 22.36 -14.74
CA LYS A 329 1.87 22.66 -15.54
C LYS A 329 1.52 23.24 -16.90
#